data_b8f6bc890109273932cdff131be7e75d
#
_entry.id   b8f6bc890109273932cdff131be7e75d
#
_cell.length_a   1.000
_cell.length_b   1.000
_cell.length_c   1.000
_cell.angle_alpha   90.00
_cell.angle_beta   90.00
_cell.angle_gamma   90.00
#
_symmetry.space_group_name_H-M   'P 1'
#
loop_
_entity.id
_entity.type
_entity.pdbx_description
1 polymer ?
#
loop_
_entity_poly.entity_id
_entity_poly.type
_entity_poly.pdbx_seq_one_letter_code
_entity_poly.pdbx_strand_id
1 'polypeptide(L)' 'MIRYEVIEIEEPDFGCEGRPDGAVPMAKVTLRGVQDGALMKVEIADSYLYQEEIDEGSIIYQDDAGSWRK' A
#
# COMPACT_ATOMS: atom_id res chain seq x y z
N MET A 1 1.63 18.81 -0.52
CA MET A 1 1.21 17.40 -0.34
C MET A 1 1.92 16.55 -1.38
N ILE A 2 2.61 15.53 -0.93
CA ILE A 2 3.38 14.67 -1.83
C ILE A 2 2.48 13.56 -2.35
N ARG A 3 2.46 13.38 -3.65
CA ARG A 3 1.72 12.29 -4.29
C ARG A 3 2.69 11.19 -4.68
N TYR A 4 2.18 9.98 -4.70
CA TYR A 4 2.96 8.79 -5.02
C TYR A 4 2.22 7.96 -6.06
N GLU A 5 2.99 7.40 -6.99
CA GLU A 5 2.45 6.45 -7.95
C GLU A 5 2.68 5.04 -7.44
N VAL A 6 1.64 4.23 -7.48
CA VAL A 6 1.75 2.81 -7.10
C VAL A 6 2.41 2.06 -8.26
N ILE A 7 3.63 1.58 -8.02
CA ILE A 7 4.40 0.87 -9.04
C ILE A 7 4.08 -0.61 -9.02
N GLU A 8 4.03 -1.21 -7.82
CA GLU A 8 3.80 -2.63 -7.66
C GLU A 8 3.11 -2.91 -6.35
N ILE A 9 2.20 -3.85 -6.36
CA ILE A 9 1.55 -4.34 -5.15
C ILE A 9 1.87 -5.82 -5.03
N GLU A 10 2.60 -6.19 -3.99
CA GLU A 10 2.88 -7.59 -3.68
C GLU A 10 1.81 -8.10 -2.73
N GLU A 11 1.12 -9.13 -3.13
CA GLU A 11 0.09 -9.73 -2.30
C GLU A 11 0.68 -10.26 -1.00
N PRO A 12 -0.08 -10.22 0.10
CA PRO A 12 0.42 -10.76 1.36
C PRO A 12 0.66 -12.26 1.22
N ASP A 13 1.72 -12.71 1.90
CA ASP A 13 2.04 -14.13 1.96
C ASP A 13 1.06 -14.80 2.93
N PHE A 14 0.19 -15.63 2.38
CA PHE A 14 -0.76 -16.41 3.18
C PHE A 14 -0.15 -17.74 3.61
N GLY A 15 1.14 -17.79 3.82
CA GLY A 15 1.80 -18.99 4.32
C GLY A 15 1.02 -19.64 5.43
N CYS A 16 0.97 -20.95 5.42
CA CYS A 16 0.13 -21.73 6.33
C CYS A 16 0.54 -21.65 7.78
N GLU A 17 1.69 -21.08 8.06
CA GLU A 17 2.28 -21.18 9.38
C GLU A 17 2.30 -19.86 10.12
N GLY A 18 1.95 -19.94 11.40
CA GLY A 18 2.29 -18.91 12.36
C GLY A 18 1.54 -17.62 12.26
N ARG A 19 0.49 -17.55 11.49
CA ARG A 19 -0.30 -16.32 11.49
C ARG A 19 -1.18 -16.28 12.74
N PRO A 20 -1.04 -15.27 13.59
CA PRO A 20 -1.93 -15.13 14.75
C PRO A 20 -3.37 -14.95 14.30
N ASP A 21 -4.30 -15.48 15.06
CA ASP A 21 -5.71 -15.27 14.79
C ASP A 21 -6.01 -13.77 14.82
N GLY A 22 -6.76 -13.30 13.83
CA GLY A 22 -7.12 -11.90 13.74
C GLY A 22 -6.10 -11.01 13.07
N ALA A 23 -4.97 -11.57 12.60
CA ALA A 23 -4.00 -10.77 11.86
C ALA A 23 -4.56 -10.35 10.51
N VAL A 24 -4.41 -9.07 10.18
CA VAL A 24 -4.84 -8.53 8.89
C VAL A 24 -3.70 -8.73 7.89
N PRO A 25 -3.97 -9.34 6.73
CA PRO A 25 -2.96 -9.47 5.69
C PRO A 25 -2.49 -8.09 5.21
N MET A 26 -1.18 -7.89 5.20
CA MET A 26 -0.58 -6.62 4.77
C MET A 26 0.12 -6.82 3.44
N ALA A 27 -0.34 -6.11 2.43
CA ALA A 27 0.30 -6.10 1.13
C ALA A 27 1.50 -5.16 1.15
N LYS A 28 2.56 -5.52 0.44
CA LYS A 28 3.71 -4.64 0.27
C LYS A 28 3.51 -3.83 -1.00
N VAL A 29 3.52 -2.51 -0.84
CA VAL A 29 3.26 -1.60 -1.95
C VAL A 29 4.52 -0.80 -2.23
N THR A 30 4.99 -0.87 -3.47
CA THR A 30 6.11 -0.05 -3.92
C THR A 30 5.56 1.24 -4.50
N LEU A 31 6.01 2.36 -3.97
CA LEU A 31 5.57 3.68 -4.37
C LEU A 31 6.74 4.47 -4.96
N ARG A 32 6.42 5.32 -5.91
CA ARG A 32 7.37 6.27 -6.46
C ARG A 32 6.83 7.67 -6.28
N GLY A 33 7.63 8.55 -5.66
CA GLY A 33 7.26 9.94 -5.52
C GLY A 33 7.10 10.60 -6.88
N VAL A 34 5.96 11.24 -7.10
CA VAL A 34 5.68 11.87 -8.39
C VAL A 34 6.62 13.05 -8.63
N GLN A 35 7.03 13.74 -7.58
CA GLN A 35 7.87 14.92 -7.71
C GLN A 35 9.36 14.60 -7.86
N ASP A 36 9.86 13.65 -7.09
CA ASP A 36 11.30 13.37 -7.03
C ASP A 36 11.69 12.00 -7.59
N GLY A 37 10.73 11.15 -7.87
CA GLY A 37 11.00 9.82 -8.40
C GLY A 37 11.57 8.83 -7.40
N ALA A 38 11.62 9.18 -6.11
CA ALA A 38 12.17 8.30 -5.10
C ALA A 38 11.26 7.10 -4.88
N LEU A 39 11.84 5.92 -4.79
CA LEU A 39 11.10 4.71 -4.54
C LEU A 39 11.04 4.42 -3.05
N MET A 40 9.91 3.93 -2.59
CA MET A 40 9.74 3.50 -1.22
C MET A 40 8.77 2.32 -1.17
N LYS A 41 8.91 1.50 -0.15
CA LYS A 41 7.99 0.39 0.09
C LYS A 41 7.24 0.62 1.39
N VAL A 42 5.94 0.41 1.36
CA VAL A 42 5.09 0.53 2.54
C VAL A 42 4.20 -0.69 2.63
N GLU A 43 3.71 -0.95 3.83
CA GLU A 43 2.74 -2.02 4.04
C GLU A 43 1.37 -1.41 4.23
N ILE A 44 0.42 -1.87 3.44
CA ILE A 44 -0.97 -1.40 3.51
C ILE A 44 -1.85 -2.64 3.59
N ALA A 45 -2.86 -2.60 4.45
CA ALA A 45 -3.79 -3.71 4.57
C ALA A 45 -4.42 -4.02 3.22
N ASP A 46 -4.42 -5.29 2.83
CA ASP A 46 -4.98 -5.72 1.55
C ASP A 46 -6.44 -5.31 1.41
N SER A 47 -7.22 -5.45 2.50
CA SER A 47 -8.62 -5.04 2.51
C SER A 47 -8.77 -3.54 2.27
N TYR A 48 -7.83 -2.74 2.75
CA TYR A 48 -7.85 -1.30 2.54
C TYR A 48 -7.62 -0.94 1.08
N LEU A 49 -6.70 -1.65 0.41
CA LEU A 49 -6.47 -1.44 -1.02
C LEU A 49 -7.73 -1.73 -1.83
N TYR A 50 -8.44 -2.77 -1.48
CA TYR A 50 -9.73 -3.08 -2.11
C TYR A 50 -10.77 -2.02 -1.85
N GLN A 51 -10.88 -1.60 -0.60
CA GLN A 51 -11.88 -0.61 -0.20
C GLN A 51 -11.68 0.73 -0.90
N GLU A 52 -10.43 1.15 -1.04
CA GLU A 52 -10.09 2.44 -1.65
C GLU A 52 -9.82 2.32 -3.15
N GLU A 53 -9.95 1.13 -3.70
CA GLU A 53 -9.70 0.86 -5.12
C GLU A 53 -8.30 1.30 -5.56
N ILE A 54 -7.31 1.00 -4.72
CA ILE A 54 -5.92 1.31 -5.01
C ILE A 54 -5.30 0.17 -5.78
N ASP A 55 -4.86 0.45 -7.00
CA ASP A 55 -4.24 -0.52 -7.90
C ASP A 55 -2.87 -0.04 -8.35
N GLU A 56 -2.13 -0.91 -9.03
CA GLU A 56 -0.91 -0.50 -9.70
C GLU A 56 -1.24 0.57 -10.74
N GLY A 57 -0.48 1.65 -10.72
CA GLY A 57 -0.72 2.81 -11.56
C GLY A 57 -1.58 3.89 -10.91
N SER A 58 -2.17 3.62 -9.75
CA SER A 58 -2.93 4.63 -9.02
C SER A 58 -2.02 5.69 -8.44
N ILE A 59 -2.52 6.92 -8.38
CA ILE A 59 -1.82 8.01 -7.69
C ILE A 59 -2.48 8.18 -6.34
N ILE A 60 -1.69 8.06 -5.28
CA ILE A 60 -2.20 8.16 -3.91
C ILE A 60 -1.39 9.21 -3.15
N TYR A 61 -1.94 9.65 -2.03
CA TYR A 61 -1.26 10.59 -1.14
C TYR A 61 -1.55 10.21 0.30
N GLN A 62 -0.70 10.68 1.20
CA GLN A 62 -0.89 10.45 2.63
C GLN A 62 -1.52 11.69 3.25
N ASP A 63 -2.63 11.52 3.94
CA ASP A 63 -3.31 12.65 4.56
C ASP A 63 -2.65 13.02 5.91
N ASP A 64 -3.18 14.04 6.57
CA ASP A 64 -2.62 14.53 7.83
C ASP A 64 -2.66 13.50 8.94
N ALA A 65 -3.57 12.54 8.85
CA ALA A 65 -3.67 11.46 9.84
C ALA A 65 -2.72 10.30 9.52
N GLY A 66 -2.01 10.37 8.40
CA GLY A 66 -1.11 9.32 7.97
C GLY A 66 -1.79 8.22 7.17
N SER A 67 -3.02 8.41 6.78
CA SER A 67 -3.76 7.43 5.97
C SER A 67 -3.53 7.66 4.49
N TRP A 68 -3.44 6.57 3.75
CA TRP A 68 -3.29 6.65 2.31
C TRP A 68 -4.65 6.89 1.65
N ARG A 69 -4.69 7.85 0.73
CA ARG A 69 -5.89 8.23 0.00
C ARG A 69 -5.62 8.24 -1.50
N LYS A 70 -6.67 8.03 -2.25
CA LYS A 70 -6.58 8.05 -3.71
C LYS A 70 -7.14 9.35 -4.30
#